data_a8a250f80ca50b85d397a83d6374d0d0
#
_entry.id   a8a250f80ca50b85d397a83d6374d0d0
#
_cell.length_a   1.000
_cell.length_b   1.000
_cell.length_c   1.000
_cell.angle_alpha   90.00
_cell.angle_beta   90.00
_cell.angle_gamma   90.00
#
_symmetry.space_group_name_H-M   'P 1'
#
loop_
_entity.id
_entity.type
_entity.pdbx_description
1 polymer ?
#
loop_
_entity_poly.entity_id
_entity_poly.type
_entity_poly.pdbx_seq_one_letter_code
_entity_poly.pdbx_strand_id
1 'polypeptide(L)'
;MRLITSFLLALLITSCTHKMSPTVVIYQGDLRVSFNSIGSGINHSAFDKFKAYLDDYNAKADPKVAYQITSTGREGEKDVCVQANGNRNFAGLVQHINDLLKGEKWVNIQEHQDCGKK
;
A
#
# COMPACT_ATOMS: atom_id res chain seq x y z
N MET A 1 36.64 7.16 -68.45
CA MET A 1 36.79 6.65 -67.12
C MET A 1 36.14 7.63 -66.17
N ARG A 2 34.97 7.27 -65.63
CA ARG A 2 34.24 8.08 -64.62
C ARG A 2 34.19 7.27 -63.35
N LEU A 3 34.92 7.72 -62.35
CA LEU A 3 34.88 7.21 -61.02
C LEU A 3 33.61 7.77 -60.31
N ILE A 4 32.66 6.91 -60.03
CA ILE A 4 31.49 7.23 -59.21
C ILE A 4 31.85 6.90 -57.76
N THR A 5 32.16 7.93 -56.99
CA THR A 5 32.29 7.81 -55.52
C THR A 5 30.93 7.78 -54.89
N SER A 6 30.48 6.59 -54.46
CA SER A 6 29.26 6.41 -53.64
C SER A 6 29.55 6.89 -52.23
N PHE A 7 28.90 7.99 -51.87
CA PHE A 7 28.89 8.49 -50.49
C PHE A 7 27.83 7.72 -49.70
N LEU A 8 28.27 6.78 -48.86
CA LEU A 8 27.39 6.04 -47.97
C LEU A 8 27.16 6.88 -46.70
N LEU A 9 26.01 7.55 -46.65
CA LEU A 9 25.60 8.32 -45.51
C LEU A 9 25.04 7.35 -44.43
N ALA A 10 25.88 7.02 -43.45
CA ALA A 10 25.45 6.23 -42.29
C ALA A 10 24.64 7.11 -41.35
N LEU A 11 23.31 6.91 -41.33
CA LEU A 11 22.42 7.50 -40.32
C LEU A 11 22.67 6.78 -38.99
N LEU A 12 23.38 7.42 -38.09
CA LEU A 12 23.47 7.01 -36.69
C LEU A 12 22.16 7.39 -35.97
N ILE A 13 21.26 6.43 -35.86
CA ILE A 13 20.06 6.58 -35.01
C ILE A 13 20.49 6.38 -33.57
N THR A 14 20.76 7.48 -32.87
CA THR A 14 20.98 7.48 -31.43
C THR A 14 19.62 7.23 -30.74
N SER A 15 19.36 5.98 -30.42
CA SER A 15 18.20 5.61 -29.55
C SER A 15 18.49 6.12 -28.14
N CYS A 16 17.92 7.27 -27.77
CA CYS A 16 17.85 7.69 -26.38
C CYS A 16 16.88 6.76 -25.64
N THR A 17 17.41 5.70 -25.04
CA THR A 17 16.64 4.93 -24.06
C THR A 17 16.54 5.77 -22.79
N HIS A 18 15.42 6.45 -22.63
CA HIS A 18 15.06 7.07 -21.37
C HIS A 18 14.79 5.95 -20.37
N LYS A 19 15.76 5.66 -19.51
CA LYS A 19 15.50 4.87 -18.31
C LYS A 19 14.65 5.73 -17.39
N MET A 20 13.33 5.49 -17.36
CA MET A 20 12.48 6.02 -16.33
C MET A 20 12.89 5.39 -15.00
N SER A 21 13.51 6.19 -14.13
CA SER A 21 13.71 5.80 -12.74
C SER A 21 12.34 5.57 -12.11
N PRO A 22 12.10 4.42 -11.44
CA PRO A 22 10.83 4.22 -10.76
C PRO A 22 10.66 5.33 -9.72
N THR A 23 9.60 6.13 -9.87
CA THR A 23 9.27 7.15 -8.89
C THR A 23 8.79 6.41 -7.64
N VAL A 24 9.58 6.43 -6.58
CA VAL A 24 9.16 5.90 -5.28
C VAL A 24 8.09 6.82 -4.74
N VAL A 25 6.83 6.38 -4.78
CA VAL A 25 5.73 7.11 -4.15
C VAL A 25 5.84 6.91 -2.65
N ILE A 26 6.22 7.97 -1.93
CA ILE A 26 6.23 7.96 -0.47
C ILE A 26 4.80 8.18 -0.01
N TYR A 27 4.22 7.18 0.65
CA TYR A 27 2.91 7.31 1.27
C TYR A 27 2.99 8.26 2.47
N GLN A 28 2.10 9.25 2.52
CA GLN A 28 2.05 10.24 3.59
C GLN A 28 1.06 9.81 4.67
N GLY A 29 1.52 9.79 5.93
CA GLY A 29 0.68 9.47 7.08
C GLY A 29 0.50 7.97 7.33
N ASP A 30 -0.46 7.68 8.19
CA ASP A 30 -0.80 6.33 8.65
C ASP A 30 -2.13 5.88 8.05
N LEU A 31 -2.39 4.58 8.13
CA LEU A 31 -3.66 3.98 7.77
C LEU A 31 -4.44 3.62 9.03
N ARG A 32 -5.69 4.10 9.15
CA ARG A 32 -6.61 3.65 10.19
C ARG A 32 -7.69 2.77 9.58
N VAL A 33 -7.87 1.59 10.15
CA VAL A 33 -8.96 0.68 9.80
C VAL A 33 -9.81 0.46 11.03
N SER A 34 -11.09 0.84 10.94
CA SER A 34 -12.04 0.74 12.06
C SER A 34 -13.07 -0.35 11.76
N PHE A 35 -13.24 -1.24 12.72
CA PHE A 35 -14.25 -2.30 12.68
C PHE A 35 -15.34 -1.91 13.68
N ASN A 36 -16.45 -1.43 13.17
CA ASN A 36 -17.54 -0.88 13.95
C ASN A 36 -18.64 -1.92 14.20
N SER A 37 -19.47 -1.67 15.19
CA SER A 37 -20.67 -2.48 15.48
C SER A 37 -21.92 -1.60 15.46
N ILE A 38 -23.05 -2.22 15.15
CA ILE A 38 -24.37 -1.60 15.26
C ILE A 38 -25.29 -2.36 16.24
N GLY A 39 -24.70 -2.98 17.25
CA GLY A 39 -25.44 -3.64 18.31
C GLY A 39 -25.34 -5.17 18.37
N SER A 40 -24.61 -5.79 17.44
CA SER A 40 -24.45 -7.26 17.36
C SER A 40 -22.99 -7.73 17.27
N GLY A 41 -22.06 -6.86 17.65
CA GLY A 41 -20.62 -7.11 17.51
C GLY A 41 -20.07 -6.67 16.15
N ILE A 42 -18.76 -6.79 15.99
CA ILE A 42 -18.06 -6.39 14.76
C ILE A 42 -18.17 -7.46 13.68
N ASN A 43 -17.80 -7.09 12.45
CA ASN A 43 -17.60 -8.06 11.39
C ASN A 43 -16.31 -8.85 11.63
N HIS A 44 -16.41 -9.93 12.41
CA HIS A 44 -15.26 -10.77 12.77
C HIS A 44 -14.57 -11.39 11.56
N SER A 45 -15.30 -11.78 10.55
CA SER A 45 -14.73 -12.34 9.32
C SER A 45 -13.82 -11.35 8.61
N ALA A 46 -14.25 -10.09 8.50
CA ALA A 46 -13.42 -9.03 7.92
C ALA A 46 -12.20 -8.72 8.78
N PHE A 47 -12.36 -8.66 10.10
CA PHE A 47 -11.26 -8.41 11.02
C PHE A 47 -10.21 -9.53 10.96
N ASP A 48 -10.64 -10.78 11.00
CA ASP A 48 -9.73 -11.93 10.99
C ASP A 48 -8.93 -12.02 9.68
N LYS A 49 -9.57 -11.81 8.54
CA LYS A 49 -8.84 -11.82 7.26
C LYS A 49 -7.89 -10.63 7.11
N PHE A 50 -8.25 -9.47 7.63
CA PHE A 50 -7.37 -8.30 7.66
C PHE A 50 -6.13 -8.55 8.52
N LYS A 51 -6.33 -9.06 9.73
CA LYS A 51 -5.22 -9.36 10.65
C LYS A 51 -4.32 -10.46 10.07
N ALA A 52 -4.88 -11.52 9.55
CA ALA A 52 -4.11 -12.59 8.90
C ALA A 52 -3.29 -12.06 7.72
N TYR A 53 -3.85 -11.15 6.94
CA TYR A 53 -3.13 -10.52 5.83
C TYR A 53 -1.95 -9.66 6.32
N LEU A 54 -2.13 -8.84 7.37
CA LEU A 54 -1.04 -8.06 7.96
C LEU A 54 0.07 -8.95 8.53
N ASP A 55 -0.28 -10.00 9.23
CA ASP A 55 0.69 -10.92 9.82
C ASP A 55 1.49 -11.67 8.73
N ASP A 56 0.82 -12.10 7.66
CA ASP A 56 1.48 -12.73 6.51
C ASP A 56 2.38 -11.75 5.75
N TYR A 57 1.92 -10.53 5.56
CA TYR A 57 2.74 -9.46 4.96
C TYR A 57 4.00 -9.22 5.78
N ASN A 58 3.87 -9.06 7.09
CA ASN A 58 4.99 -8.81 7.99
C ASN A 58 5.96 -9.99 8.12
N ALA A 59 5.50 -11.22 7.88
CA ALA A 59 6.38 -12.38 7.84
C ALA A 59 7.46 -12.29 6.74
N LYS A 60 7.17 -11.52 5.68
CA LYS A 60 8.03 -11.39 4.49
C LYS A 60 8.58 -9.98 4.30
N ALA A 61 8.06 -8.98 4.99
CA ALA A 61 8.42 -7.57 4.81
C ALA A 61 9.69 -7.20 5.58
N ASP A 62 10.51 -6.35 4.96
CA ASP A 62 11.68 -5.74 5.58
C ASP A 62 11.83 -4.29 5.07
N PRO A 63 11.72 -3.29 5.93
CA PRO A 63 11.24 -3.39 7.32
C PRO A 63 9.75 -3.74 7.42
N LYS A 64 9.37 -4.34 8.53
CA LYS A 64 7.97 -4.65 8.83
C LYS A 64 7.18 -3.36 9.07
N VAL A 65 5.91 -3.35 8.69
CA VAL A 65 5.00 -2.29 9.11
C VAL A 65 4.67 -2.46 10.58
N ALA A 66 4.49 -1.33 11.28
CA ALA A 66 4.02 -1.33 12.65
C ALA A 66 2.50 -1.22 12.66
N TYR A 67 1.82 -1.97 13.52
CA TYR A 67 0.40 -1.76 13.72
C TYR A 67 0.01 -1.95 15.19
N GLN A 68 -1.02 -1.24 15.59
CA GLN A 68 -1.57 -1.28 16.94
C GLN A 68 -3.08 -1.44 16.86
N ILE A 69 -3.61 -2.38 17.64
CA ILE A 69 -5.05 -2.64 17.76
C ILE A 69 -5.53 -2.06 19.08
N THR A 70 -6.54 -1.19 19.01
CA THR A 70 -7.18 -0.60 20.17
C THR A 70 -8.63 -1.05 20.19
N SER A 71 -9.07 -1.64 21.31
CA SER A 71 -10.49 -1.94 21.51
C SER A 71 -11.22 -0.68 21.96
N THR A 72 -12.33 -0.38 21.30
CA THR A 72 -13.19 0.77 21.56
C THR A 72 -14.62 0.29 21.73
N GLY A 73 -15.41 1.03 22.53
CA GLY A 73 -16.81 0.70 22.72
C GLY A 73 -17.07 -0.57 23.55
N ARG A 74 -18.35 -0.97 23.61
CA ARG A 74 -18.81 -2.09 24.44
C ARG A 74 -19.02 -3.40 23.70
N GLU A 75 -19.00 -3.34 22.36
CA GLU A 75 -19.37 -4.48 21.51
C GLU A 75 -18.18 -5.07 20.74
N GLY A 76 -16.99 -4.78 21.23
CA GLY A 76 -15.76 -5.31 20.66
C GLY A 76 -15.26 -4.56 19.43
N GLU A 77 -15.69 -3.32 19.23
CA GLU A 77 -15.18 -2.47 18.18
C GLU A 77 -13.66 -2.34 18.28
N LYS A 78 -13.02 -2.29 17.14
CA LYS A 78 -11.57 -2.22 17.04
C LYS A 78 -11.13 -1.14 16.07
N ASP A 79 -10.15 -0.37 16.52
CA ASP A 79 -9.38 0.52 15.65
C ASP A 79 -7.98 -0.05 15.46
N VAL A 80 -7.56 -0.15 14.21
CA VAL A 80 -6.21 -0.58 13.87
C VAL A 80 -5.47 0.57 13.21
N CYS A 81 -4.38 1.01 13.83
CA CYS A 81 -3.46 1.98 13.27
C CYS A 81 -2.30 1.24 12.63
N VAL A 82 -2.10 1.41 11.33
CA VAL A 82 -0.99 0.81 10.58
C VAL A 82 -0.04 1.92 10.13
N GLN A 83 1.22 1.79 10.50
CA GLN A 83 2.28 2.76 10.19
C GLN A 83 3.31 2.15 9.25
N ALA A 84 3.80 2.96 8.32
CA ALA A 84 4.80 2.50 7.33
C ALA A 84 6.08 1.97 7.97
N ASN A 85 6.56 2.60 9.04
CA ASN A 85 7.78 2.21 9.75
C ASN A 85 8.99 1.99 8.81
N GLY A 86 9.14 2.86 7.81
CA GLY A 86 10.19 2.77 6.80
C GLY A 86 9.95 1.75 5.69
N ASN A 87 8.82 1.03 5.68
CA ASN A 87 8.48 0.10 4.62
C ASN A 87 8.19 0.84 3.32
N ARG A 88 8.96 0.55 2.27
CA ARG A 88 8.86 1.25 0.99
C ARG A 88 7.65 0.84 0.16
N ASN A 89 7.05 -0.29 0.47
CA ASN A 89 5.86 -0.80 -0.23
C ASN A 89 4.56 -0.48 0.50
N PHE A 90 4.59 0.48 1.41
CA PHE A 90 3.41 0.80 2.24
C PHE A 90 2.22 1.27 1.40
N ALA A 91 2.46 2.06 0.35
CA ALA A 91 1.39 2.47 -0.57
C ALA A 91 0.71 1.26 -1.24
N GLY A 92 1.49 0.27 -1.67
CA GLY A 92 0.97 -0.99 -2.22
C GLY A 92 0.18 -1.80 -1.19
N LEU A 93 0.66 -1.86 0.05
CA LEU A 93 -0.05 -2.49 1.16
C LEU A 93 -1.41 -1.84 1.41
N VAL A 94 -1.46 -0.50 1.45
CA VAL A 94 -2.70 0.25 1.64
C VAL A 94 -3.71 -0.06 0.54
N GLN A 95 -3.26 -0.12 -0.71
CA GLN A 95 -4.13 -0.49 -1.84
C GLN A 95 -4.67 -1.91 -1.68
N HIS A 96 -3.84 -2.87 -1.31
CA HIS A 96 -4.27 -4.25 -1.07
C HIS A 96 -5.29 -4.35 0.07
N ILE A 97 -5.11 -3.59 1.15
CA ILE A 97 -6.06 -3.54 2.26
C ILE A 97 -7.41 -2.98 1.79
N ASN A 98 -7.40 -1.90 1.01
CA ASN A 98 -8.63 -1.36 0.43
C ASN A 98 -9.35 -2.41 -0.43
N ASP A 99 -8.63 -3.14 -1.26
CA ASP A 99 -9.20 -4.18 -2.11
C ASP A 99 -9.73 -5.36 -1.28
N LEU A 100 -8.98 -5.78 -0.27
CA LEU A 100 -9.33 -6.88 0.63
C LEU A 100 -10.63 -6.63 1.40
N LEU A 101 -10.83 -5.39 1.84
CA LEU A 101 -11.97 -4.99 2.68
C LEU A 101 -13.09 -4.31 1.90
N LYS A 102 -12.97 -4.26 0.58
CA LYS A 102 -13.99 -3.66 -0.27
C LYS A 102 -15.34 -4.36 -0.11
N GLY A 103 -16.38 -3.58 0.16
CA GLY A 103 -17.73 -4.10 0.33
C GLY A 103 -18.00 -4.77 1.68
N GLU A 104 -17.03 -4.86 2.57
CA GLU A 104 -17.24 -5.38 3.93
C GLU A 104 -18.07 -4.41 4.76
N LYS A 105 -19.10 -4.93 5.42
CA LYS A 105 -20.01 -4.13 6.25
C LYS A 105 -19.32 -3.70 7.52
N TRP A 106 -19.59 -2.46 7.94
CA TRP A 106 -19.15 -1.86 9.22
C TRP A 106 -17.63 -1.74 9.35
N VAL A 107 -16.94 -1.73 8.22
CA VAL A 107 -15.51 -1.45 8.12
C VAL A 107 -15.32 -0.08 7.51
N ASN A 108 -14.51 0.76 8.17
CA ASN A 108 -14.15 2.08 7.68
C ASN A 108 -12.64 2.17 7.54
N ILE A 109 -12.17 2.63 6.37
CA ILE A 109 -10.74 2.82 6.08
C ILE A 109 -10.50 4.30 5.91
N GLN A 110 -9.55 4.84 6.68
CA GLN A 110 -9.12 6.23 6.61
C GLN A 110 -7.63 6.27 6.29
N GLU A 111 -7.31 6.84 5.15
CA GLU A 111 -5.93 7.03 4.70
C GLU A 111 -5.36 8.36 5.17
N HIS A 112 -4.03 8.48 5.14
CA HIS A 112 -3.29 9.71 5.47
C HIS A 112 -3.59 10.25 6.87
N GLN A 113 -3.78 9.35 7.81
CA GLN A 113 -4.06 9.67 9.20
C GLN A 113 -2.76 9.89 10.01
N ASP A 114 -2.91 10.37 11.23
CA ASP A 114 -1.86 10.47 12.25
C ASP A 114 -2.34 9.72 13.50
N CYS A 115 -2.55 8.41 13.35
CA CYS A 115 -3.15 7.59 14.41
C CYS A 115 -2.13 7.01 15.39
N GLY A 116 -0.84 7.11 15.10
CA GLY A 116 0.23 6.62 15.96
C GLY A 116 0.68 7.58 17.06
N LYS A 117 0.25 8.83 17.02
CA LYS A 117 0.53 9.80 18.06
C LYS A 117 -0.53 9.74 19.17
N LYS A 118 -0.04 9.57 20.37
CA LYS A 118 -0.87 9.73 21.58
C LYS A 118 -0.81 11.16 22.05
#